data_0931dffd8bc6728f4e32b34a6e7c4b2a
#
_entry.id   0931dffd8bc6728f4e32b34a6e7c4b2a
#
_cell.length_a   1.000
_cell.length_b   1.000
_cell.length_c   1.000
_cell.angle_alpha   90.00
_cell.angle_beta   90.00
_cell.angle_gamma   90.00
#
_symmetry.space_group_name_H-M   'P 1'
#
loop_
_entity.id
_entity.type
_entity.pdbx_description
1 polymer ?
#
loop_
_entity_poly.entity_id
_entity_poly.type
_entity_poly.pdbx_seq_one_letter_code
_entity_poly.pdbx_strand_id
1 'polypeptide(L)'
;MLVAAITFGGVLTILVITHPYYGVAFTAASLPILDLLPEIPYFSSIVPLIGAITIIGYLFKKRTKPFKFNYVYLFSLLFVAWIFVSNPQAAWFGSERNWFFTFIQLWALLFLSGELLDTPEKQKIVMLIFSISAVASAFYALQNAGQSVNFETYMIDEAGLTDNANAAARYFTIAMVFITYLRSTQKNQFVKVIGLLGIFLTYVGVLVTLSRTGVILLTIAQGLIIILEPQRKQKFSLVLAFSMALVVVFLFSENLFKYLESFVPAIQQGTDTVGVRYNLWRSGWNMWIDHPIKGVGIGMFINKVGPYIYQLEGPHLWRAVAHNTYIQVLSETGIVGFFLFMLLVFYSLRNLILSKLKTMELLKIRNVWLIVLMVMLIGGITKSDHADKLSWMVMGISVFFANLRNSVTQISTQSKASFQGFTTPSSILKELQTTHRLSEGQSADHE
;
A
#
# COMPACT_ATOMS: atom_id res chain seq x y z
N MET A 1 -5.15 -25.10 25.09
CA MET A 1 -4.79 -23.89 24.35
C MET A 1 -3.39 -23.99 23.70
N LEU A 2 -2.32 -24.33 24.44
CA LEU A 2 -0.94 -24.39 23.91
C LEU A 2 -0.80 -25.36 22.72
N VAL A 3 -1.31 -26.58 22.80
CA VAL A 3 -1.25 -27.56 21.70
C VAL A 3 -1.95 -27.04 20.45
N ALA A 4 -3.13 -26.42 20.58
CA ALA A 4 -3.85 -25.83 19.44
C ALA A 4 -3.06 -24.68 18.81
N ALA A 5 -2.43 -23.81 19.60
CA ALA A 5 -1.59 -22.72 19.10
C ALA A 5 -0.35 -23.25 18.36
N ILE A 6 0.34 -24.26 18.91
CA ILE A 6 1.49 -24.91 18.26
C ILE A 6 1.08 -25.58 16.95
N THR A 7 -0.03 -26.32 16.94
CA THR A 7 -0.54 -27.00 15.74
C THR A 7 -0.92 -25.97 14.67
N PHE A 8 -1.65 -24.91 15.04
CA PHE A 8 -2.05 -23.85 14.13
C PHE A 8 -0.81 -23.10 13.57
N GLY A 9 0.15 -22.75 14.42
CA GLY A 9 1.41 -22.13 14.01
C GLY A 9 2.22 -23.02 13.07
N GLY A 10 2.29 -24.34 13.35
CA GLY A 10 2.94 -25.32 12.49
C GLY A 10 2.29 -25.43 11.10
N VAL A 11 0.95 -25.50 11.06
CA VAL A 11 0.19 -25.52 9.78
C VAL A 11 0.42 -24.24 8.98
N LEU A 12 0.36 -23.08 9.62
CA LEU A 12 0.65 -21.79 8.96
C LEU A 12 2.08 -21.74 8.43
N THR A 13 3.06 -22.22 9.19
CA THR A 13 4.46 -22.27 8.78
C THR A 13 4.63 -23.14 7.53
N ILE A 14 4.07 -24.34 7.51
CA ILE A 14 4.10 -25.24 6.35
C ILE A 14 3.41 -24.60 5.14
N LEU A 15 2.25 -23.95 5.35
CA LEU A 15 1.52 -23.25 4.29
C LEU A 15 2.36 -22.12 3.69
N VAL A 16 3.04 -21.32 4.51
CA VAL A 16 3.88 -20.20 4.03
C VAL A 16 5.14 -20.71 3.34
N ILE A 17 5.78 -21.80 3.81
CA ILE A 17 6.95 -22.38 3.15
C ILE A 17 6.57 -22.95 1.77
N THR A 18 5.46 -23.66 1.67
CA THR A 18 5.01 -24.27 0.40
C THR A 18 4.43 -23.26 -0.57
N HIS A 19 3.75 -22.23 -0.04
CA HIS A 19 3.08 -21.19 -0.82
C HIS A 19 3.40 -19.79 -0.25
N PRO A 20 4.60 -19.25 -0.49
CA PRO A 20 5.12 -18.07 0.21
C PRO A 20 4.30 -16.79 -0.01
N TYR A 21 3.43 -16.71 -1.01
CA TYR A 21 2.51 -15.57 -1.17
C TYR A 21 1.50 -15.45 0.00
N TYR A 22 1.20 -16.53 0.72
CA TYR A 22 0.41 -16.44 1.95
C TYR A 22 1.12 -15.67 3.06
N GLY A 23 2.45 -15.72 3.13
CA GLY A 23 3.20 -14.93 4.09
C GLY A 23 3.04 -13.41 3.83
N VAL A 24 3.05 -12.99 2.57
CA VAL A 24 2.72 -11.60 2.20
C VAL A 24 1.27 -11.27 2.56
N ALA A 25 0.32 -12.18 2.32
CA ALA A 25 -1.08 -11.99 2.66
C ALA A 25 -1.31 -11.88 4.19
N PHE A 26 -0.65 -12.71 4.99
CA PHE A 26 -0.74 -12.64 6.45
C PHE A 26 -0.06 -11.39 7.01
N THR A 27 1.06 -10.96 6.41
CA THR A 27 1.67 -9.67 6.77
C THR A 27 0.71 -8.51 6.50
N ALA A 28 0.02 -8.50 5.37
CA ALA A 28 -1.00 -7.48 5.10
C ALA A 28 -2.17 -7.55 6.10
N ALA A 29 -2.69 -8.76 6.35
CA ALA A 29 -3.81 -8.97 7.25
C ALA A 29 -3.51 -8.64 8.71
N SER A 30 -2.25 -8.70 9.14
CA SER A 30 -1.85 -8.35 10.50
C SER A 30 -1.98 -6.85 10.80
N LEU A 31 -1.97 -5.98 9.78
CA LEU A 31 -1.94 -4.53 10.00
C LEU A 31 -3.21 -3.98 10.66
N PRO A 32 -4.43 -4.37 10.24
CA PRO A 32 -5.65 -3.88 10.90
C PRO A 32 -5.91 -4.43 12.30
N ILE A 33 -5.16 -5.47 12.72
CA ILE A 33 -5.35 -6.17 14.01
C ILE A 33 -4.03 -6.26 14.80
N LEU A 34 -3.12 -5.29 14.58
CA LEU A 34 -1.75 -5.36 15.09
C LEU A 34 -1.69 -5.52 16.62
N ASP A 35 -2.57 -4.85 17.36
CA ASP A 35 -2.61 -4.86 18.82
C ASP A 35 -3.12 -6.19 19.42
N LEU A 36 -3.82 -7.00 18.61
CA LEU A 36 -4.18 -8.35 19.02
C LEU A 36 -3.05 -9.37 18.86
N LEU A 37 -2.00 -9.01 18.14
CA LEU A 37 -0.94 -9.94 17.85
C LEU A 37 0.03 -10.03 19.03
N PRO A 38 0.44 -11.25 19.43
CA PRO A 38 1.33 -11.40 20.56
C PRO A 38 2.68 -10.73 20.29
N GLU A 39 3.16 -10.03 21.31
CA GLU A 39 4.55 -9.62 21.38
C GLU A 39 5.43 -10.84 21.59
N ILE A 40 6.49 -10.96 20.83
CA ILE A 40 7.44 -12.05 20.93
C ILE A 40 8.75 -11.49 21.51
N PRO A 41 9.36 -12.13 22.49
CA PRO A 41 10.67 -11.71 23.01
C PRO A 41 11.65 -11.48 21.86
N TYR A 42 12.35 -10.35 21.88
CA TYR A 42 13.27 -9.86 20.82
C TYR A 42 12.62 -9.40 19.51
N PHE A 43 11.30 -9.54 19.34
CA PHE A 43 10.55 -9.03 18.18
C PHE A 43 9.36 -8.20 18.66
N SER A 44 9.15 -7.04 18.09
CA SER A 44 8.00 -6.18 18.44
C SER A 44 6.63 -6.80 18.11
N SER A 45 6.61 -7.87 17.29
CA SER A 45 5.39 -8.59 16.91
C SER A 45 5.75 -9.89 16.16
N ILE A 46 4.75 -10.75 15.89
CA ILE A 46 4.90 -11.96 15.07
C ILE A 46 5.24 -11.65 13.57
N VAL A 47 5.01 -10.43 13.12
CA VAL A 47 5.13 -10.05 11.69
C VAL A 47 6.53 -10.27 11.11
N PRO A 48 7.64 -9.90 11.80
CA PRO A 48 8.99 -10.22 11.33
C PRO A 48 9.24 -11.72 11.16
N LEU A 49 8.67 -12.56 12.03
CA LEU A 49 8.77 -14.01 11.92
C LEU A 49 8.07 -14.54 10.67
N ILE A 50 6.85 -14.05 10.39
CA ILE A 50 6.13 -14.37 9.14
C ILE A 50 6.99 -13.95 7.94
N GLY A 51 7.60 -12.79 7.98
CA GLY A 51 8.53 -12.30 6.94
C GLY A 51 9.72 -13.26 6.72
N ALA A 52 10.37 -13.70 7.80
CA ALA A 52 11.49 -14.64 7.73
C ALA A 52 11.07 -16.00 7.13
N ILE A 53 9.94 -16.57 7.57
CA ILE A 53 9.40 -17.81 7.01
C ILE A 53 9.06 -17.63 5.52
N THR A 54 8.55 -16.46 5.13
CA THR A 54 8.23 -16.13 3.73
C THR A 54 9.48 -16.08 2.87
N ILE A 55 10.59 -15.50 3.37
CA ILE A 55 11.89 -15.51 2.69
C ILE A 55 12.38 -16.94 2.50
N ILE A 56 12.33 -17.77 3.54
CA ILE A 56 12.71 -19.18 3.47
C ILE A 56 11.90 -19.89 2.39
N GLY A 57 10.56 -19.78 2.41
CA GLY A 57 9.70 -20.38 1.40
C GLY A 57 9.99 -19.88 -0.02
N TYR A 58 10.32 -18.59 -0.18
CA TYR A 58 10.72 -18.02 -1.47
C TYR A 58 12.03 -18.64 -2.00
N LEU A 59 13.03 -18.80 -1.13
CA LEU A 59 14.33 -19.37 -1.49
C LEU A 59 14.24 -20.85 -1.91
N PHE A 60 13.37 -21.63 -1.25
CA PHE A 60 13.13 -23.03 -1.62
C PHE A 60 12.23 -23.20 -2.86
N LYS A 61 11.52 -22.16 -3.27
CA LYS A 61 10.65 -22.21 -4.44
C LYS A 61 11.46 -22.24 -5.71
N LYS A 62 11.28 -23.31 -6.53
CA LYS A 62 11.89 -23.38 -7.87
C LYS A 62 11.41 -22.20 -8.73
N ARG A 63 12.34 -21.42 -9.20
CA ARG A 63 12.06 -20.26 -10.05
C ARG A 63 11.65 -20.72 -11.45
N THR A 64 10.43 -20.36 -11.86
CA THR A 64 9.90 -20.72 -13.20
C THR A 64 10.07 -19.58 -14.21
N LYS A 65 10.30 -18.36 -13.72
CA LYS A 65 10.44 -17.16 -14.57
C LYS A 65 11.77 -16.47 -14.28
N PRO A 66 12.45 -15.93 -15.30
CA PRO A 66 13.67 -15.14 -15.10
C PRO A 66 13.34 -13.86 -14.32
N PHE A 67 14.31 -13.39 -13.54
CA PHE A 67 14.22 -12.11 -12.86
C PHE A 67 14.13 -10.98 -13.89
N LYS A 68 13.16 -10.09 -13.70
CA LYS A 68 13.02 -8.89 -14.51
C LYS A 68 13.38 -7.67 -13.67
N PHE A 69 14.44 -6.99 -14.11
CA PHE A 69 14.84 -5.73 -13.49
C PHE A 69 13.70 -4.70 -13.52
N ASN A 70 13.52 -3.98 -12.40
CA ASN A 70 12.56 -2.87 -12.30
C ASN A 70 13.14 -1.73 -11.46
N TYR A 71 12.90 -0.50 -11.89
CA TYR A 71 13.38 0.68 -11.18
C TYR A 71 12.83 0.82 -9.75
N VAL A 72 11.65 0.23 -9.44
CA VAL A 72 11.11 0.16 -8.09
C VAL A 72 12.06 -0.59 -7.16
N TYR A 73 12.60 -1.74 -7.60
CA TYR A 73 13.60 -2.49 -6.82
C TYR A 73 14.90 -1.71 -6.65
N LEU A 74 15.36 -1.04 -7.72
CA LEU A 74 16.57 -0.24 -7.67
C LEU A 74 16.45 0.91 -6.67
N PHE A 75 15.43 1.76 -6.82
CA PHE A 75 15.30 2.94 -5.97
C PHE A 75 14.95 2.60 -4.53
N SER A 76 14.21 1.52 -4.27
CA SER A 76 14.00 1.04 -2.91
C SER A 76 15.31 0.57 -2.26
N LEU A 77 16.17 -0.15 -2.99
CA LEU A 77 17.47 -0.58 -2.50
C LEU A 77 18.41 0.61 -2.27
N LEU A 78 18.47 1.56 -3.21
CA LEU A 78 19.29 2.76 -3.07
C LEU A 78 18.83 3.63 -1.89
N PHE A 79 17.52 3.75 -1.66
CA PHE A 79 16.99 4.46 -0.50
C PHE A 79 17.41 3.80 0.82
N VAL A 80 17.29 2.47 0.92
CA VAL A 80 17.74 1.73 2.11
C VAL A 80 19.24 1.83 2.30
N ALA A 81 20.02 1.71 1.24
CA ALA A 81 21.49 1.92 1.30
C ALA A 81 21.85 3.34 1.76
N TRP A 82 21.13 4.36 1.28
CA TRP A 82 21.34 5.75 1.67
C TRP A 82 21.04 5.98 3.16
N ILE A 83 19.95 5.42 3.69
CA ILE A 83 19.61 5.49 5.12
C ILE A 83 20.78 5.00 5.97
N PHE A 84 21.40 3.90 5.56
CA PHE A 84 22.53 3.32 6.30
C PHE A 84 23.82 4.14 6.15
N VAL A 85 24.15 4.57 4.93
CA VAL A 85 25.40 5.27 4.62
C VAL A 85 25.38 6.72 5.12
N SER A 86 24.21 7.39 5.06
CA SER A 86 24.11 8.80 5.44
C SER A 86 24.30 9.02 6.93
N ASN A 87 23.78 8.13 7.77
CA ASN A 87 23.88 8.25 9.22
C ASN A 87 23.85 6.86 9.89
N PRO A 88 24.96 6.09 9.85
CA PRO A 88 24.99 4.73 10.36
C PRO A 88 24.71 4.63 11.87
N GLN A 89 25.14 5.61 12.66
CA GLN A 89 24.84 5.61 14.09
C GLN A 89 23.37 5.74 14.40
N ALA A 90 22.64 6.62 13.68
CA ALA A 90 21.20 6.76 13.83
C ALA A 90 20.46 5.49 13.37
N ALA A 91 20.92 4.86 12.29
CA ALA A 91 20.31 3.64 11.78
C ALA A 91 20.44 2.45 12.76
N TRP A 92 21.56 2.34 13.49
CA TRP A 92 21.81 1.24 14.41
C TRP A 92 21.44 1.52 15.86
N PHE A 93 21.65 2.76 16.34
CA PHE A 93 21.62 3.08 17.77
C PHE A 93 20.74 4.30 18.11
N GLY A 94 20.18 4.99 17.12
CA GLY A 94 19.60 6.31 17.29
C GLY A 94 18.23 6.37 17.96
N SER A 95 17.54 5.25 18.14
CA SER A 95 16.18 5.20 18.70
C SER A 95 15.91 3.85 19.36
N GLU A 96 14.75 3.73 20.04
CA GLU A 96 14.25 2.47 20.62
C GLU A 96 14.06 1.36 19.57
N ARG A 97 13.95 1.74 18.28
CA ARG A 97 13.82 0.81 17.15
C ARG A 97 15.08 0.78 16.32
N ASN A 98 15.54 -0.40 16.00
CA ASN A 98 16.60 -0.56 14.99
C ASN A 98 16.04 -0.34 13.58
N TRP A 99 16.18 0.89 13.08
CA TRP A 99 15.65 1.31 11.79
C TRP A 99 16.31 0.59 10.60
N PHE A 100 17.56 0.20 10.73
CA PHE A 100 18.24 -0.56 9.70
C PHE A 100 17.54 -1.88 9.40
N PHE A 101 17.27 -2.71 10.42
CA PHE A 101 16.52 -3.95 10.24
C PHE A 101 15.08 -3.71 9.77
N THR A 102 14.44 -2.64 10.25
CA THR A 102 13.09 -2.28 9.78
C THR A 102 13.09 -2.03 8.28
N PHE A 103 14.03 -1.24 7.74
CA PHE A 103 14.04 -0.93 6.31
C PHE A 103 14.51 -2.10 5.44
N ILE A 104 15.39 -2.99 5.93
CA ILE A 104 15.69 -4.25 5.25
C ILE A 104 14.45 -5.13 5.14
N GLN A 105 13.66 -5.25 6.21
CA GLN A 105 12.41 -6.02 6.19
C GLN A 105 11.39 -5.41 5.23
N LEU A 106 11.28 -4.08 5.19
CA LEU A 106 10.39 -3.38 4.25
C LEU A 106 10.83 -3.58 2.80
N TRP A 107 12.14 -3.50 2.52
CA TRP A 107 12.68 -3.79 1.20
C TRP A 107 12.42 -5.25 0.79
N ALA A 108 12.63 -6.20 1.70
CA ALA A 108 12.31 -7.61 1.45
C ALA A 108 10.81 -7.81 1.19
N LEU A 109 9.94 -7.16 1.95
CA LEU A 109 8.49 -7.21 1.74
C LEU A 109 8.09 -6.65 0.37
N LEU A 110 8.65 -5.51 -0.03
CA LEU A 110 8.44 -4.92 -1.36
C LEU A 110 8.87 -5.90 -2.46
N PHE A 111 10.09 -6.44 -2.35
CA PHE A 111 10.64 -7.40 -3.31
C PHE A 111 9.78 -8.66 -3.41
N LEU A 112 9.46 -9.29 -2.27
CA LEU A 112 8.63 -10.49 -2.20
C LEU A 112 7.21 -10.24 -2.74
N SER A 113 6.64 -9.06 -2.49
CA SER A 113 5.32 -8.70 -3.02
C SER A 113 5.33 -8.63 -4.54
N GLY A 114 6.37 -8.06 -5.13
CA GLY A 114 6.53 -7.99 -6.60
C GLY A 114 6.76 -9.35 -7.26
N GLU A 115 7.48 -10.27 -6.59
CA GLU A 115 7.84 -11.58 -7.13
C GLU A 115 6.76 -12.66 -6.85
N LEU A 116 6.08 -12.59 -5.72
CA LEU A 116 5.15 -13.64 -5.27
C LEU A 116 3.71 -13.37 -5.70
N LEU A 117 3.29 -12.10 -5.81
CA LEU A 117 1.92 -11.73 -6.19
C LEU A 117 1.79 -11.54 -7.71
N ASP A 118 2.33 -12.49 -8.44
CA ASP A 118 2.49 -12.49 -9.90
C ASP A 118 1.25 -12.94 -10.69
N THR A 119 0.12 -13.16 -10.01
CA THR A 119 -1.18 -13.47 -10.63
C THR A 119 -2.34 -12.74 -9.94
N PRO A 120 -3.45 -12.49 -10.68
CA PRO A 120 -4.66 -11.89 -10.13
C PRO A 120 -5.22 -12.65 -8.93
N GLU A 121 -5.19 -13.98 -8.94
CA GLU A 121 -5.75 -14.84 -7.90
C GLU A 121 -5.02 -14.64 -6.57
N LYS A 122 -3.68 -14.59 -6.59
CA LYS A 122 -2.87 -14.35 -5.38
C LYS A 122 -3.12 -12.95 -4.82
N GLN A 123 -3.27 -11.94 -5.69
CA GLN A 123 -3.62 -10.59 -5.27
C GLN A 123 -5.02 -10.53 -4.64
N LYS A 124 -6.01 -11.25 -5.18
CA LYS A 124 -7.34 -11.38 -4.58
C LYS A 124 -7.31 -12.02 -3.20
N ILE A 125 -6.43 -13.01 -2.97
CA ILE A 125 -6.24 -13.62 -1.64
C ILE A 125 -5.74 -12.58 -0.64
N VAL A 126 -4.75 -11.77 -1.00
CA VAL A 126 -4.27 -10.66 -0.15
C VAL A 126 -5.42 -9.70 0.18
N MET A 127 -6.17 -9.26 -0.83
CA MET A 127 -7.31 -8.37 -0.64
C MET A 127 -8.38 -8.98 0.28
N LEU A 128 -8.67 -10.27 0.11
CA LEU A 128 -9.70 -10.96 0.91
C LEU A 128 -9.28 -11.07 2.38
N ILE A 129 -8.07 -11.59 2.65
CA ILE A 129 -7.60 -11.82 4.03
C ILE A 129 -7.42 -10.47 4.76
N PHE A 130 -6.88 -9.45 4.09
CA PHE A 130 -6.82 -8.08 4.63
C PHE A 130 -8.22 -7.55 4.96
N SER A 131 -9.19 -7.75 4.07
CA SER A 131 -10.55 -7.25 4.28
C SER A 131 -11.24 -7.91 5.47
N ILE A 132 -11.02 -9.22 5.68
CA ILE A 132 -11.58 -9.94 6.83
C ILE A 132 -11.03 -9.35 8.14
N SER A 133 -9.71 -9.17 8.25
CA SER A 133 -9.10 -8.59 9.45
C SER A 133 -9.53 -7.14 9.69
N ALA A 134 -9.63 -6.33 8.63
CA ALA A 134 -10.08 -4.95 8.74
C ALA A 134 -11.56 -4.82 9.14
N VAL A 135 -12.44 -5.70 8.62
CA VAL A 135 -13.85 -5.74 9.04
C VAL A 135 -13.98 -6.18 10.51
N ALA A 136 -13.18 -7.15 10.94
CA ALA A 136 -13.16 -7.55 12.36
C ALA A 136 -12.70 -6.39 13.27
N SER A 137 -11.65 -5.67 12.86
CA SER A 137 -11.17 -4.47 13.58
C SER A 137 -12.22 -3.33 13.58
N ALA A 138 -12.92 -3.11 12.46
CA ALA A 138 -13.99 -2.12 12.38
C ALA A 138 -15.18 -2.47 13.28
N PHE A 139 -15.51 -3.76 13.38
CA PHE A 139 -16.55 -4.24 14.29
C PHE A 139 -16.15 -4.05 15.76
N TYR A 140 -14.90 -4.33 16.10
CA TYR A 140 -14.37 -4.05 17.45
C TYR A 140 -14.40 -2.55 17.76
N ALA A 141 -14.00 -1.69 16.84
CA ALA A 141 -14.08 -0.24 17.00
C ALA A 141 -15.52 0.24 17.25
N LEU A 142 -16.50 -0.36 16.56
CA LEU A 142 -17.92 -0.05 16.79
C LEU A 142 -18.40 -0.46 18.15
N GLN A 143 -18.02 -1.65 18.65
CA GLN A 143 -18.41 -2.12 19.99
C GLN A 143 -17.85 -1.25 21.11
N ASN A 144 -16.65 -0.68 20.91
CA ASN A 144 -15.98 0.19 21.89
C ASN A 144 -16.20 1.68 21.60
N ALA A 145 -17.09 2.02 20.68
CA ALA A 145 -17.41 3.40 20.36
C ALA A 145 -17.92 4.14 21.61
N GLY A 146 -17.21 5.19 21.98
CA GLY A 146 -17.54 6.00 23.17
C GLY A 146 -16.81 5.66 24.45
N GLN A 147 -16.06 4.55 24.51
CA GLN A 147 -15.25 4.21 25.69
C GLN A 147 -13.84 4.81 25.63
N SER A 148 -13.33 5.05 24.43
CA SER A 148 -11.94 5.45 24.15
C SER A 148 -11.74 6.96 23.88
N VAL A 149 -12.76 7.79 24.13
CA VAL A 149 -12.64 9.24 23.95
C VAL A 149 -12.16 9.89 25.24
N ASN A 150 -10.87 10.16 25.33
CA ASN A 150 -10.32 10.98 26.42
C ASN A 150 -10.48 12.47 26.05
N PHE A 151 -11.50 13.13 26.58
CA PHE A 151 -11.81 14.53 26.28
C PHE A 151 -10.76 15.50 26.83
N GLU A 152 -9.97 15.12 27.85
CA GLU A 152 -8.94 15.99 28.43
C GLU A 152 -7.72 16.15 27.51
N THR A 153 -7.41 15.11 26.69
CA THR A 153 -6.26 15.14 25.79
C THR A 153 -6.63 15.33 24.32
N TYR A 154 -7.93 15.37 23.95
CA TYR A 154 -8.42 15.40 22.57
C TYR A 154 -7.81 14.28 21.68
N MET A 155 -7.28 13.24 22.29
CA MET A 155 -6.70 12.10 21.61
C MET A 155 -7.60 10.89 21.78
N ILE A 156 -7.94 10.25 20.67
CA ILE A 156 -8.53 8.90 20.69
C ILE A 156 -7.35 7.95 20.72
N ASP A 157 -7.05 7.43 21.90
CA ASP A 157 -5.88 6.55 22.10
C ASP A 157 -6.08 5.19 21.44
N GLU A 158 -7.32 4.71 21.30
CA GLU A 158 -7.63 3.42 20.69
C GLU A 158 -8.78 3.53 19.69
N ALA A 159 -8.52 3.28 18.43
CA ALA A 159 -9.54 3.22 17.40
C ALA A 159 -9.40 1.91 16.60
N GLY A 160 -10.20 0.94 16.96
CA GLY A 160 -10.08 -0.41 16.41
C GLY A 160 -8.99 -1.20 17.14
N LEU A 161 -8.31 -2.07 16.40
CA LEU A 161 -7.22 -2.93 16.88
C LEU A 161 -5.87 -2.44 16.32
N THR A 162 -5.66 -1.11 16.34
CA THR A 162 -4.42 -0.45 15.91
C THR A 162 -4.14 0.76 16.79
N ASP A 163 -2.90 1.03 17.08
CA ASP A 163 -2.38 2.10 17.95
C ASP A 163 -2.80 3.52 17.55
N ASN A 164 -3.53 3.71 16.44
CA ASN A 164 -3.75 5.04 15.91
C ASN A 164 -5.03 5.14 15.06
N ALA A 165 -5.94 6.04 15.44
CA ALA A 165 -7.19 6.31 14.75
C ALA A 165 -7.03 6.60 13.24
N ASN A 166 -5.99 7.34 12.85
CA ASN A 166 -5.73 7.63 11.43
C ASN A 166 -5.27 6.38 10.66
N ALA A 167 -4.54 5.46 11.32
CA ALA A 167 -4.13 4.20 10.73
C ALA A 167 -5.34 3.29 10.53
N ALA A 168 -6.16 3.12 11.58
CA ALA A 168 -7.39 2.33 11.53
C ALA A 168 -8.31 2.81 10.40
N ALA A 169 -8.64 4.11 10.38
CA ALA A 169 -9.50 4.71 9.37
C ALA A 169 -8.97 4.48 7.93
N ARG A 170 -7.66 4.53 7.74
CA ARG A 170 -7.03 4.24 6.45
C ARG A 170 -7.16 2.76 6.06
N TYR A 171 -6.93 1.83 6.99
CA TYR A 171 -7.10 0.40 6.73
C TYR A 171 -8.56 0.05 6.43
N PHE A 172 -9.52 0.66 7.10
CA PHE A 172 -10.94 0.49 6.80
C PHE A 172 -11.28 1.05 5.41
N THR A 173 -10.73 2.20 5.04
CA THR A 173 -10.88 2.77 3.69
C THR A 173 -10.32 1.82 2.62
N ILE A 174 -9.14 1.23 2.83
CA ILE A 174 -8.53 0.29 1.90
C ILE A 174 -9.35 -1.02 1.81
N ALA A 175 -9.86 -1.51 2.95
CA ALA A 175 -10.75 -2.67 2.98
C ALA A 175 -12.03 -2.42 2.17
N MET A 176 -12.62 -1.24 2.27
CA MET A 176 -13.76 -0.83 1.44
C MET A 176 -13.43 -0.94 -0.05
N VAL A 177 -12.26 -0.47 -0.49
CA VAL A 177 -11.80 -0.59 -1.88
C VAL A 177 -11.68 -2.05 -2.31
N PHE A 178 -11.05 -2.89 -1.48
CA PHE A 178 -10.87 -4.31 -1.74
C PHE A 178 -12.21 -5.06 -1.81
N ILE A 179 -13.08 -4.87 -0.82
CA ILE A 179 -14.38 -5.53 -0.77
C ILE A 179 -15.24 -5.12 -1.97
N THR A 180 -15.20 -3.85 -2.36
CA THR A 180 -15.92 -3.34 -3.54
C THR A 180 -15.49 -4.09 -4.79
N TYR A 181 -14.19 -4.27 -5.01
CA TYR A 181 -13.66 -5.04 -6.13
C TYR A 181 -14.04 -6.52 -6.03
N LEU A 182 -13.75 -7.18 -4.89
CA LEU A 182 -14.06 -8.60 -4.69
C LEU A 182 -15.54 -8.88 -4.91
N ARG A 183 -16.44 -8.05 -4.37
CA ARG A 183 -17.88 -8.14 -4.58
C ARG A 183 -18.26 -8.03 -6.05
N SER A 184 -17.59 -7.15 -6.81
CA SER A 184 -17.89 -6.95 -8.24
C SER A 184 -17.60 -8.18 -9.10
N THR A 185 -16.71 -9.04 -8.65
CA THR A 185 -16.30 -10.27 -9.37
C THR A 185 -17.16 -11.49 -9.02
N GLN A 186 -18.00 -11.40 -7.97
CA GLN A 186 -18.83 -12.52 -7.53
C GLN A 186 -20.08 -12.70 -8.38
N LYS A 187 -20.46 -13.94 -8.61
CA LYS A 187 -21.75 -14.30 -9.24
C LYS A 187 -22.84 -14.56 -8.20
N ASN A 188 -22.48 -15.14 -7.06
CA ASN A 188 -23.41 -15.49 -5.98
C ASN A 188 -23.94 -14.22 -5.28
N GLN A 189 -25.27 -14.08 -5.23
CA GLN A 189 -25.93 -12.91 -4.62
C GLN A 189 -25.73 -12.85 -3.10
N PHE A 190 -25.68 -14.00 -2.41
CA PHE A 190 -25.43 -14.06 -0.98
C PHE A 190 -24.02 -13.48 -0.64
N VAL A 191 -22.99 -13.85 -1.41
CA VAL A 191 -21.64 -13.29 -1.25
C VAL A 191 -21.61 -11.79 -1.54
N LYS A 192 -22.43 -11.32 -2.50
CA LYS A 192 -22.56 -9.86 -2.77
C LYS A 192 -23.19 -9.11 -1.60
N VAL A 193 -24.17 -9.71 -0.92
CA VAL A 193 -24.80 -9.10 0.26
C VAL A 193 -23.82 -9.06 1.42
N ILE A 194 -23.08 -10.14 1.70
CA ILE A 194 -22.02 -10.13 2.71
C ILE A 194 -20.97 -9.04 2.39
N GLY A 195 -20.55 -8.93 1.14
CA GLY A 195 -19.64 -7.85 0.73
C GLY A 195 -20.22 -6.45 0.97
N LEU A 196 -21.53 -6.24 0.75
CA LEU A 196 -22.16 -4.96 1.05
C LEU A 196 -22.18 -4.65 2.55
N LEU A 197 -22.46 -5.65 3.38
CA LEU A 197 -22.36 -5.51 4.85
C LEU A 197 -20.92 -5.20 5.29
N GLY A 198 -19.92 -5.83 4.69
CA GLY A 198 -18.51 -5.53 4.94
C GLY A 198 -18.16 -4.08 4.56
N ILE A 199 -18.62 -3.59 3.41
CA ILE A 199 -18.47 -2.17 3.01
C ILE A 199 -19.13 -1.25 4.04
N PHE A 200 -20.35 -1.55 4.45
CA PHE A 200 -21.07 -0.77 5.46
C PHE A 200 -20.30 -0.71 6.78
N LEU A 201 -19.81 -1.85 7.29
CA LEU A 201 -19.02 -1.90 8.53
C LEU A 201 -17.71 -1.11 8.42
N THR A 202 -17.04 -1.14 7.26
CA THR A 202 -15.83 -0.31 7.08
C THR A 202 -16.14 1.18 7.05
N TYR A 203 -17.26 1.62 6.48
CA TYR A 203 -17.70 3.00 6.55
C TYR A 203 -17.98 3.43 8.00
N VAL A 204 -18.75 2.63 8.73
CA VAL A 204 -19.02 2.88 10.15
C VAL A 204 -17.70 2.92 10.93
N GLY A 205 -16.80 1.97 10.68
CA GLY A 205 -15.47 1.94 11.29
C GLY A 205 -14.70 3.25 11.08
N VAL A 206 -14.63 3.77 9.84
CA VAL A 206 -13.98 5.06 9.56
C VAL A 206 -14.62 6.20 10.36
N LEU A 207 -15.95 6.27 10.40
CA LEU A 207 -16.65 7.35 11.08
C LEU A 207 -16.48 7.29 12.60
N VAL A 208 -16.49 6.09 13.18
CA VAL A 208 -16.30 5.86 14.63
C VAL A 208 -14.88 6.22 15.09
N THR A 209 -13.87 6.13 14.22
CA THR A 209 -12.50 6.58 14.55
C THR A 209 -12.41 8.08 14.80
N LEU A 210 -13.41 8.87 14.44
CA LEU A 210 -13.42 10.34 14.45
C LEU A 210 -12.21 10.96 13.69
N SER A 211 -11.54 10.20 12.83
CA SER A 211 -10.40 10.65 12.04
C SER A 211 -10.86 11.51 10.85
N ARG A 212 -10.62 12.82 10.89
CA ARG A 212 -10.87 13.73 9.75
C ARG A 212 -10.15 13.27 8.49
N THR A 213 -8.88 12.92 8.64
CA THR A 213 -8.07 12.37 7.54
C THR A 213 -8.72 11.11 6.98
N GLY A 214 -9.23 10.22 7.86
CA GLY A 214 -9.94 9.01 7.44
C GLY A 214 -11.16 9.31 6.57
N VAL A 215 -11.99 10.27 6.95
CA VAL A 215 -13.17 10.68 6.18
C VAL A 215 -12.77 11.27 4.83
N ILE A 216 -11.72 12.10 4.77
CA ILE A 216 -11.19 12.65 3.52
C ILE A 216 -10.69 11.53 2.61
N LEU A 217 -9.90 10.60 3.14
CA LEU A 217 -9.37 9.46 2.37
C LEU A 217 -10.48 8.54 1.86
N LEU A 218 -11.50 8.28 2.69
CA LEU A 218 -12.69 7.52 2.30
C LEU A 218 -13.43 8.19 1.14
N THR A 219 -13.64 9.51 1.23
CA THR A 219 -14.30 10.29 0.18
C THR A 219 -13.51 10.28 -1.13
N ILE A 220 -12.19 10.45 -1.06
CA ILE A 220 -11.30 10.39 -2.23
C ILE A 220 -11.32 8.98 -2.84
N ALA A 221 -11.16 7.94 -2.02
CA ALA A 221 -11.18 6.55 -2.50
C ALA A 221 -12.51 6.21 -3.18
N GLN A 222 -13.62 6.62 -2.59
CA GLN A 222 -14.95 6.44 -3.17
C GLN A 222 -15.12 7.21 -4.48
N GLY A 223 -14.66 8.46 -4.55
CA GLY A 223 -14.64 9.25 -5.78
C GLY A 223 -13.86 8.58 -6.89
N LEU A 224 -12.66 8.08 -6.58
CA LEU A 224 -11.83 7.36 -7.54
C LEU A 224 -12.48 6.05 -8.01
N ILE A 225 -13.14 5.28 -7.13
CA ILE A 225 -13.90 4.10 -7.53
C ILE A 225 -15.03 4.50 -8.50
N ILE A 226 -15.79 5.56 -8.17
CA ILE A 226 -16.88 6.04 -9.02
C ILE A 226 -16.40 6.47 -10.40
N ILE A 227 -15.25 7.10 -10.49
CA ILE A 227 -14.63 7.54 -11.75
C ILE A 227 -14.15 6.33 -12.56
N LEU A 228 -13.46 5.38 -11.92
CA LEU A 228 -12.77 4.27 -12.58
C LEU A 228 -13.65 3.04 -12.80
N GLU A 229 -14.80 2.91 -12.09
CA GLU A 229 -15.72 1.77 -12.23
C GLU A 229 -16.89 2.13 -13.17
N PRO A 230 -17.09 1.39 -14.27
CA PRO A 230 -18.12 1.70 -15.26
C PRO A 230 -19.54 1.28 -14.83
N GLN A 231 -19.71 0.43 -13.82
CA GLN A 231 -21.01 -0.17 -13.47
C GLN A 231 -21.88 0.73 -12.57
N ARG A 232 -22.97 1.30 -13.10
CA ARG A 232 -23.89 2.20 -12.37
C ARG A 232 -24.49 1.59 -11.09
N LYS A 233 -24.90 0.32 -11.12
CA LYS A 233 -25.50 -0.37 -9.95
C LYS A 233 -24.53 -0.43 -8.76
N GLN A 234 -23.25 -0.58 -9.04
CA GLN A 234 -22.22 -0.64 -8.00
C GLN A 234 -21.98 0.74 -7.37
N LYS A 235 -21.98 1.80 -8.18
CA LYS A 235 -21.91 3.19 -7.70
C LYS A 235 -23.04 3.51 -6.72
N PHE A 236 -24.29 3.15 -7.09
CA PHE A 236 -25.46 3.39 -6.24
C PHE A 236 -25.37 2.65 -4.90
N SER A 237 -24.92 1.38 -4.89
CA SER A 237 -24.80 0.61 -3.65
C SER A 237 -23.72 1.19 -2.70
N LEU A 238 -22.66 1.79 -3.24
CA LEU A 238 -21.64 2.47 -2.44
C LEU A 238 -22.16 3.77 -1.81
N VAL A 239 -22.88 4.57 -2.59
CA VAL A 239 -23.51 5.80 -2.07
C VAL A 239 -24.52 5.45 -0.97
N LEU A 240 -25.34 4.43 -1.19
CA LEU A 240 -26.33 3.97 -0.21
C LEU A 240 -25.64 3.49 1.09
N ALA A 241 -24.60 2.65 1.00
CA ALA A 241 -23.87 2.15 2.16
C ALA A 241 -23.25 3.30 2.96
N PHE A 242 -22.66 4.30 2.30
CA PHE A 242 -22.11 5.49 2.94
C PHE A 242 -23.18 6.33 3.64
N SER A 243 -24.32 6.58 2.96
CA SER A 243 -25.44 7.33 3.55
C SER A 243 -26.02 6.62 4.77
N MET A 244 -26.16 5.28 4.72
CA MET A 244 -26.61 4.48 5.87
C MET A 244 -25.62 4.54 7.01
N ALA A 245 -24.31 4.50 6.75
CA ALA A 245 -23.29 4.62 7.77
C ALA A 245 -23.32 5.98 8.47
N LEU A 246 -23.51 7.07 7.72
CA LEU A 246 -23.72 8.42 8.29
C LEU A 246 -24.93 8.47 9.21
N VAL A 247 -26.06 7.88 8.80
CA VAL A 247 -27.28 7.83 9.61
C VAL A 247 -27.04 7.06 10.92
N VAL A 248 -26.38 5.90 10.85
CA VAL A 248 -26.05 5.09 12.05
C VAL A 248 -25.17 5.89 13.02
N VAL A 249 -24.09 6.51 12.52
CA VAL A 249 -23.21 7.32 13.37
C VAL A 249 -23.97 8.50 13.97
N PHE A 250 -24.80 9.18 13.19
CA PHE A 250 -25.63 10.29 13.68
C PHE A 250 -26.59 9.86 14.80
N LEU A 251 -27.24 8.72 14.66
CA LEU A 251 -28.25 8.23 15.63
C LEU A 251 -27.61 7.67 16.92
N PHE A 252 -26.41 7.13 16.86
CA PHE A 252 -25.80 6.39 17.99
C PHE A 252 -24.60 7.10 18.62
N SER A 253 -24.19 8.29 18.17
CA SER A 253 -23.00 8.99 18.65
C SER A 253 -23.32 10.33 19.33
N GLU A 254 -23.72 10.31 20.59
CA GLU A 254 -23.73 11.52 21.42
C GLU A 254 -22.32 12.15 21.53
N ASN A 255 -21.30 11.33 21.55
CA ASN A 255 -19.90 11.75 21.63
C ASN A 255 -19.43 12.51 20.39
N LEU A 256 -19.99 12.23 19.19
CA LEU A 256 -19.67 12.98 17.98
C LEU A 256 -20.06 14.45 18.09
N PHE A 257 -21.24 14.75 18.67
CA PHE A 257 -21.69 16.12 18.87
C PHE A 257 -20.82 16.85 19.89
N LYS A 258 -20.52 16.24 21.03
CA LYS A 258 -19.60 16.79 22.03
C LYS A 258 -18.21 17.04 21.45
N TYR A 259 -17.72 16.14 20.63
CA TYR A 259 -16.45 16.29 19.92
C TYR A 259 -16.48 17.45 18.93
N LEU A 260 -17.55 17.62 18.16
CA LEU A 260 -17.71 18.76 17.23
C LEU A 260 -17.83 20.09 17.97
N GLU A 261 -18.54 20.13 19.10
CA GLU A 261 -18.67 21.31 19.94
C GLU A 261 -17.34 21.74 20.58
N SER A 262 -16.51 20.80 21.01
CA SER A 262 -15.18 21.07 21.58
C SER A 262 -14.18 21.65 20.59
N PHE A 263 -14.50 21.60 19.31
CA PHE A 263 -13.62 21.95 18.20
C PHE A 263 -13.41 23.45 18.04
N VAL A 264 -14.48 24.22 18.20
CA VAL A 264 -14.47 25.67 17.97
C VAL A 264 -13.53 26.38 18.95
N PRO A 265 -13.54 26.08 20.25
CA PRO A 265 -12.58 26.67 21.20
C PRO A 265 -11.12 26.31 20.90
N ALA A 266 -10.84 25.07 20.53
CA ALA A 266 -9.48 24.60 20.23
C ALA A 266 -8.88 25.31 19.01
N ILE A 267 -9.68 25.53 17.95
CA ILE A 267 -9.25 26.30 16.78
C ILE A 267 -8.92 27.74 17.18
N GLN A 268 -9.77 28.38 18.00
CA GLN A 268 -9.59 29.77 18.44
C GLN A 268 -8.33 29.95 19.29
N GLN A 269 -7.94 28.93 20.06
CA GLN A 269 -6.75 28.96 20.94
C GLN A 269 -5.45 28.50 20.20
N GLY A 270 -5.52 28.04 18.95
CA GLY A 270 -4.36 27.53 18.20
C GLY A 270 -3.75 26.26 18.78
N THR A 271 -4.44 25.61 19.73
CA THR A 271 -4.05 24.35 20.36
C THR A 271 -4.62 23.13 19.62
N ASP A 272 -5.27 23.37 18.49
CA ASP A 272 -5.83 22.32 17.66
C ASP A 272 -4.72 21.48 16.97
N THR A 273 -5.10 20.29 16.54
CA THR A 273 -4.18 19.36 15.87
C THR A 273 -3.57 19.91 14.58
N VAL A 274 -4.14 20.95 13.97
CA VAL A 274 -3.62 21.59 12.76
C VAL A 274 -2.46 22.51 13.09
N GLY A 275 -2.62 23.36 14.11
CA GLY A 275 -1.57 24.26 14.59
C GLY A 275 -0.33 23.50 15.07
N VAL A 276 -0.55 22.43 15.86
CA VAL A 276 0.53 21.54 16.31
C VAL A 276 1.28 20.94 15.12
N ARG A 277 0.56 20.40 14.11
CA ARG A 277 1.19 19.83 12.91
C ARG A 277 1.97 20.86 12.11
N TYR A 278 1.43 22.06 11.95
CA TYR A 278 2.13 23.12 11.23
C TYR A 278 3.49 23.44 11.89
N ASN A 279 3.53 23.53 13.22
CA ASN A 279 4.76 23.77 13.96
C ASN A 279 5.76 22.60 13.81
N LEU A 280 5.28 21.35 13.84
CA LEU A 280 6.12 20.18 13.58
C LEU A 280 6.66 20.16 12.14
N TRP A 281 5.88 20.56 11.15
CA TRP A 281 6.32 20.67 9.76
C TRP A 281 7.39 21.76 9.59
N ARG A 282 7.18 22.91 10.22
CA ARG A 282 8.16 23.99 10.25
C ARG A 282 9.46 23.56 10.94
N SER A 283 9.35 22.85 12.05
CA SER A 283 10.50 22.27 12.73
C SER A 283 11.27 21.28 11.85
N GLY A 284 10.56 20.36 11.20
CA GLY A 284 11.16 19.41 10.25
C GLY A 284 11.84 20.11 9.06
N TRP A 285 11.26 21.19 8.56
CA TRP A 285 11.85 22.01 7.51
C TRP A 285 13.16 22.68 7.98
N ASN A 286 13.18 23.26 9.19
CA ASN A 286 14.39 23.85 9.77
C ASN A 286 15.46 22.80 10.04
N MET A 287 15.09 21.60 10.52
CA MET A 287 16.02 20.47 10.66
C MET A 287 16.67 20.10 9.33
N TRP A 288 15.92 20.14 8.22
CA TRP A 288 16.46 19.91 6.90
C TRP A 288 17.39 21.04 6.45
N ILE A 289 17.08 22.31 6.70
CA ILE A 289 17.95 23.44 6.38
C ILE A 289 19.32 23.28 7.06
N ASP A 290 19.35 22.84 8.32
CA ASP A 290 20.60 22.64 9.08
C ASP A 290 21.36 21.38 8.60
N HIS A 291 20.66 20.39 8.06
CA HIS A 291 21.23 19.12 7.60
C HIS A 291 20.79 18.76 6.16
N PRO A 292 21.09 19.57 5.13
CA PRO A 292 20.40 19.51 3.83
C PRO A 292 20.69 18.24 3.03
N ILE A 293 21.88 17.67 3.11
CA ILE A 293 22.30 16.53 2.29
C ILE A 293 21.91 15.19 2.93
N LYS A 294 22.26 14.98 4.20
CA LYS A 294 22.13 13.69 4.90
C LYS A 294 20.92 13.60 5.83
N GLY A 295 20.33 14.75 6.17
CA GLY A 295 19.32 14.81 7.23
C GLY A 295 19.91 14.58 8.62
N VAL A 296 19.05 14.54 9.61
CA VAL A 296 19.44 14.30 11.03
C VAL A 296 19.61 12.81 11.36
N GLY A 297 19.27 11.92 10.44
CA GLY A 297 19.28 10.46 10.57
C GLY A 297 17.89 9.86 10.69
N ILE A 298 17.72 8.65 10.14
CA ILE A 298 16.44 7.94 10.16
C ILE A 298 15.97 7.69 11.59
N GLY A 299 14.70 7.97 11.87
CA GLY A 299 14.07 7.82 13.19
C GLY A 299 14.53 8.85 14.24
N MET A 300 15.37 9.82 13.86
CA MET A 300 15.89 10.83 14.78
C MET A 300 15.03 12.08 14.89
N PHE A 301 13.97 12.20 14.09
CA PHE A 301 13.06 13.34 14.17
C PHE A 301 12.56 13.56 15.60
N ILE A 302 12.02 12.52 16.21
CA ILE A 302 11.46 12.53 17.57
C ILE A 302 12.49 12.97 18.65
N ASN A 303 13.76 12.65 18.44
CA ASN A 303 14.83 12.99 19.39
C ASN A 303 15.46 14.35 19.12
N LYS A 304 15.31 14.91 17.91
CA LYS A 304 15.96 16.12 17.45
C LYS A 304 15.02 17.32 17.29
N VAL A 305 13.72 17.09 17.30
CA VAL A 305 12.72 18.15 17.05
C VAL A 305 12.63 19.19 18.16
N GLY A 306 12.97 18.84 19.41
CA GLY A 306 12.85 19.71 20.58
C GLY A 306 13.40 21.13 20.37
N PRO A 307 14.67 21.32 19.97
CA PRO A 307 15.25 22.66 19.74
C PRO A 307 14.57 23.48 18.64
N TYR A 308 13.84 22.83 17.75
CA TYR A 308 13.16 23.48 16.60
C TYR A 308 11.68 23.78 16.84
N ILE A 309 11.11 23.31 17.96
CA ILE A 309 9.72 23.60 18.30
C ILE A 309 9.62 25.00 18.91
N TYR A 310 9.15 25.95 18.11
CA TYR A 310 8.90 27.31 18.57
C TYR A 310 7.47 27.41 19.13
N GLN A 311 7.34 27.97 20.36
CA GLN A 311 6.07 28.44 20.95
C GLN A 311 5.03 27.38 21.37
N LEU A 312 5.37 26.10 21.48
CA LEU A 312 4.44 25.13 22.04
C LEU A 312 4.78 24.86 23.51
N GLU A 313 3.95 25.35 24.40
CA GLU A 313 4.06 25.09 25.84
C GLU A 313 3.63 23.64 26.13
N GLY A 314 4.58 22.77 26.39
CA GLY A 314 4.30 21.42 26.87
C GLY A 314 5.44 20.42 26.61
N PRO A 315 5.89 19.65 27.63
CA PRO A 315 7.01 18.73 27.50
C PRO A 315 6.74 17.54 26.57
N HIS A 316 5.51 17.17 26.34
CA HIS A 316 5.12 16.05 25.47
C HIS A 316 5.38 16.32 23.97
N LEU A 317 5.45 17.58 23.53
CA LEU A 317 5.73 17.95 22.15
C LEU A 317 7.22 17.87 21.79
N TRP A 318 8.10 17.83 22.77
CA TRP A 318 9.54 17.71 22.59
C TRP A 318 9.96 16.32 22.04
N ARG A 319 9.04 15.36 22.00
CA ARG A 319 9.24 14.00 21.48
C ARG A 319 8.10 13.60 20.53
N ALA A 320 7.80 14.44 19.56
CA ALA A 320 6.75 14.19 18.57
C ALA A 320 7.34 13.83 17.18
N VAL A 321 6.60 13.11 16.38
CA VAL A 321 6.92 12.83 14.96
C VAL A 321 6.32 13.94 14.07
N ALA A 322 6.79 14.07 12.83
CA ALA A 322 6.34 15.12 11.91
C ALA A 322 4.83 15.05 11.56
N HIS A 323 4.19 13.90 11.73
CA HIS A 323 2.85 13.63 11.18
C HIS A 323 2.70 14.01 9.70
N ASN A 324 3.79 13.88 8.96
CA ASN A 324 3.88 14.09 7.53
C ASN A 324 5.08 13.29 7.00
N THR A 325 4.79 12.29 6.17
CA THR A 325 5.79 11.39 5.60
C THR A 325 6.87 12.16 4.83
N TYR A 326 6.47 13.16 4.07
CA TYR A 326 7.39 13.88 3.18
C TYR A 326 8.36 14.78 3.95
N ILE A 327 7.85 15.51 4.92
CA ILE A 327 8.65 16.34 5.82
C ILE A 327 9.58 15.45 6.66
N GLN A 328 9.07 14.32 7.17
CA GLN A 328 9.90 13.42 7.97
C GLN A 328 11.02 12.79 7.16
N VAL A 329 10.73 12.27 5.97
CA VAL A 329 11.78 11.73 5.08
C VAL A 329 12.80 12.81 4.72
N LEU A 330 12.35 14.03 4.40
CA LEU A 330 13.25 15.14 4.06
C LEU A 330 14.17 15.52 5.23
N SER A 331 13.62 15.68 6.42
CA SER A 331 14.39 16.08 7.60
C SER A 331 15.33 14.96 8.08
N GLU A 332 14.89 13.70 8.03
CA GLU A 332 15.68 12.56 8.52
C GLU A 332 16.74 12.07 7.53
N THR A 333 16.49 12.13 6.21
CA THR A 333 17.37 11.56 5.19
C THR A 333 17.99 12.57 4.24
N GLY A 334 17.66 13.86 4.42
CA GLY A 334 18.10 14.96 3.58
C GLY A 334 17.54 14.90 2.15
N ILE A 335 18.03 15.79 1.30
CA ILE A 335 17.53 15.91 -0.08
C ILE A 335 17.82 14.65 -0.91
N VAL A 336 18.94 13.96 -0.67
CA VAL A 336 19.30 12.75 -1.43
C VAL A 336 18.35 11.61 -1.11
N GLY A 337 18.10 11.33 0.17
CA GLY A 337 17.14 10.29 0.57
C GLY A 337 15.72 10.63 0.15
N PHE A 338 15.31 11.89 0.29
CA PHE A 338 14.01 12.35 -0.17
C PHE A 338 13.82 12.14 -1.68
N PHE A 339 14.83 12.49 -2.49
CA PHE A 339 14.77 12.28 -3.93
C PHE A 339 14.67 10.80 -4.30
N LEU A 340 15.46 9.92 -3.66
CA LEU A 340 15.38 8.47 -3.86
C LEU A 340 14.01 7.91 -3.49
N PHE A 341 13.43 8.37 -2.37
CA PHE A 341 12.08 8.00 -1.96
C PHE A 341 11.02 8.47 -2.99
N MET A 342 11.13 9.70 -3.47
CA MET A 342 10.21 10.22 -4.49
C MET A 342 10.34 9.49 -5.83
N LEU A 343 11.55 9.06 -6.22
CA LEU A 343 11.75 8.20 -7.40
C LEU A 343 11.10 6.83 -7.20
N LEU A 344 11.22 6.23 -6.03
CA LEU A 344 10.52 4.98 -5.71
C LEU A 344 9.00 5.12 -5.88
N VAL A 345 8.42 6.18 -5.32
CA VAL A 345 6.98 6.50 -5.46
C VAL A 345 6.61 6.74 -6.93
N PHE A 346 7.39 7.56 -7.62
CA PHE A 346 7.16 7.88 -9.03
C PHE A 346 7.14 6.64 -9.93
N TYR A 347 8.14 5.76 -9.81
CA TYR A 347 8.19 4.55 -10.61
C TYR A 347 7.09 3.55 -10.26
N SER A 348 6.65 3.51 -8.99
CA SER A 348 5.50 2.71 -8.58
C SER A 348 4.19 3.20 -9.21
N LEU A 349 3.94 4.50 -9.18
CA LEU A 349 2.80 5.12 -9.87
C LEU A 349 2.87 4.92 -11.38
N ARG A 350 4.04 5.16 -11.97
CA ARG A 350 4.28 4.97 -13.41
C ARG A 350 3.97 3.53 -13.85
N ASN A 351 4.37 2.54 -13.07
CA ASN A 351 4.09 1.14 -13.37
C ASN A 351 2.59 0.85 -13.39
N LEU A 352 1.83 1.41 -12.45
CA LEU A 352 0.37 1.26 -12.39
C LEU A 352 -0.33 2.05 -13.51
N ILE A 353 0.01 3.32 -13.72
CA ILE A 353 -0.68 4.20 -14.67
C ILE A 353 -0.40 3.79 -16.12
N LEU A 354 0.85 3.50 -16.46
CA LEU A 354 1.27 3.23 -17.85
C LEU A 354 1.16 1.75 -18.25
N SER A 355 0.58 0.88 -17.40
CA SER A 355 0.37 -0.52 -17.75
C SER A 355 -0.64 -0.66 -18.90
N LYS A 356 -0.23 -1.33 -20.00
CA LYS A 356 -1.11 -1.70 -21.10
C LYS A 356 -1.72 -3.06 -20.83
N LEU A 357 -2.97 -3.09 -20.39
CA LEU A 357 -3.65 -4.31 -19.94
C LEU A 357 -4.65 -4.78 -20.97
N LYS A 358 -4.66 -6.09 -21.25
CA LYS A 358 -5.49 -6.70 -22.30
C LYS A 358 -6.89 -7.12 -21.81
N THR A 359 -7.05 -7.34 -20.51
CA THR A 359 -8.30 -7.85 -19.94
C THR A 359 -8.92 -6.84 -18.98
N MET A 360 -10.26 -6.84 -18.91
CA MET A 360 -11.01 -5.99 -17.98
C MET A 360 -10.69 -6.35 -16.50
N GLU A 361 -10.41 -7.61 -16.22
CA GLU A 361 -10.03 -8.06 -14.89
C GLU A 361 -8.71 -7.43 -14.43
N LEU A 362 -7.66 -7.49 -15.25
CA LEU A 362 -6.37 -6.87 -14.96
C LEU A 362 -6.51 -5.34 -14.80
N LEU A 363 -7.35 -4.70 -15.62
CA LEU A 363 -7.63 -3.27 -15.50
C LEU A 363 -8.24 -2.93 -14.13
N LYS A 364 -9.24 -3.71 -13.70
CA LYS A 364 -9.90 -3.52 -12.41
C LYS A 364 -8.93 -3.72 -11.24
N ILE A 365 -8.12 -4.79 -11.24
CA ILE A 365 -7.12 -5.04 -10.20
C ILE A 365 -6.08 -3.90 -10.16
N ARG A 366 -5.60 -3.46 -11.31
CA ARG A 366 -4.69 -2.32 -11.41
C ARG A 366 -5.31 -1.05 -10.79
N ASN A 367 -6.57 -0.77 -11.09
CA ASN A 367 -7.28 0.38 -10.54
C ASN A 367 -7.38 0.29 -9.01
N VAL A 368 -7.66 -0.90 -8.47
CA VAL A 368 -7.66 -1.14 -7.02
C VAL A 368 -6.31 -0.75 -6.39
N TRP A 369 -5.21 -1.29 -6.91
CA TRP A 369 -3.88 -0.98 -6.36
C TRP A 369 -3.47 0.47 -6.57
N LEU A 370 -3.89 1.10 -7.67
CA LEU A 370 -3.68 2.53 -7.90
C LEU A 370 -4.42 3.37 -6.84
N ILE A 371 -5.69 3.05 -6.55
CA ILE A 371 -6.47 3.74 -5.51
C ILE A 371 -5.81 3.55 -4.15
N VAL A 372 -5.40 2.33 -3.81
CA VAL A 372 -4.72 2.05 -2.53
C VAL A 372 -3.42 2.84 -2.42
N LEU A 373 -2.60 2.87 -3.46
CA LEU A 373 -1.37 3.68 -3.45
C LEU A 373 -1.68 5.17 -3.28
N MET A 374 -2.70 5.69 -3.96
CA MET A 374 -3.13 7.10 -3.79
C MET A 374 -3.62 7.39 -2.37
N VAL A 375 -4.41 6.49 -1.76
CA VAL A 375 -4.85 6.60 -0.37
C VAL A 375 -3.65 6.65 0.58
N MET A 376 -2.63 5.80 0.36
CA MET A 376 -1.41 5.79 1.17
C MET A 376 -0.59 7.08 1.02
N LEU A 377 -0.41 7.55 -0.20
CA LEU A 377 0.37 8.77 -0.48
C LEU A 377 -0.32 10.03 0.06
N ILE A 378 -1.63 10.15 -0.12
CA ILE A 378 -2.40 11.30 0.40
C ILE A 378 -2.47 11.22 1.93
N GLY A 379 -2.69 10.03 2.50
CA GLY A 379 -2.64 9.81 3.95
C GLY A 379 -1.28 10.16 4.57
N GLY A 380 -0.20 9.98 3.81
CA GLY A 380 1.15 10.37 4.20
C GLY A 380 1.36 11.87 4.42
N ILE A 381 0.45 12.74 3.95
CA ILE A 381 0.49 14.18 4.25
C ILE A 381 0.15 14.45 5.73
N THR A 382 -0.61 13.57 6.35
CA THR A 382 -1.11 13.76 7.72
C THR A 382 -0.57 12.73 8.71
N LYS A 383 0.29 11.82 8.27
CA LYS A 383 0.92 10.78 9.08
C LYS A 383 2.33 10.46 8.59
N SER A 384 3.22 10.10 9.50
CA SER A 384 4.58 9.65 9.18
C SER A 384 4.59 8.17 8.83
N ASP A 385 4.40 7.83 7.55
CA ASP A 385 4.19 6.47 7.05
C ASP A 385 5.31 5.95 6.13
N HIS A 386 6.50 6.57 6.16
CA HIS A 386 7.64 6.15 5.33
C HIS A 386 8.09 4.70 5.61
N ALA A 387 7.77 4.18 6.79
CA ALA A 387 8.01 2.80 7.20
C ALA A 387 6.73 1.94 7.25
N ASP A 388 5.64 2.35 6.60
CA ASP A 388 4.40 1.57 6.58
C ASP A 388 4.51 0.36 5.65
N LYS A 389 4.26 -0.83 6.19
CA LYS A 389 4.40 -2.11 5.47
C LYS A 389 3.47 -2.22 4.25
N LEU A 390 2.24 -1.70 4.36
CA LEU A 390 1.28 -1.77 3.25
C LEU A 390 1.73 -0.89 2.07
N SER A 391 2.28 0.29 2.34
CA SER A 391 2.85 1.17 1.31
C SER A 391 3.96 0.48 0.53
N TRP A 392 4.91 -0.15 1.23
CA TRP A 392 6.01 -0.88 0.59
C TRP A 392 5.51 -2.09 -0.19
N MET A 393 4.54 -2.82 0.34
CA MET A 393 3.91 -3.95 -0.36
C MET A 393 3.24 -3.51 -1.66
N VAL A 394 2.46 -2.43 -1.64
CA VAL A 394 1.76 -1.92 -2.84
C VAL A 394 2.75 -1.41 -3.89
N MET A 395 3.84 -0.75 -3.48
CA MET A 395 4.92 -0.37 -4.38
C MET A 395 5.54 -1.61 -5.04
N GLY A 396 5.77 -2.69 -4.30
CA GLY A 396 6.22 -3.97 -4.85
C GLY A 396 5.24 -4.58 -5.87
N ILE A 397 3.94 -4.61 -5.54
CA ILE A 397 2.91 -5.13 -6.45
C ILE A 397 2.88 -4.37 -7.79
N SER A 398 3.24 -3.08 -7.80
CA SER A 398 3.31 -2.29 -9.03
C SER A 398 4.22 -2.90 -10.11
N VAL A 399 5.23 -3.68 -9.70
CA VAL A 399 6.18 -4.36 -10.60
C VAL A 399 5.49 -5.41 -11.47
N PHE A 400 4.48 -6.11 -10.95
CA PHE A 400 3.67 -7.05 -11.73
C PHE A 400 3.08 -6.38 -12.98
N PHE A 401 2.52 -5.19 -12.83
CA PHE A 401 1.90 -4.46 -13.94
C PHE A 401 2.93 -3.94 -14.96
N ALA A 402 4.12 -3.57 -14.52
CA ALA A 402 5.24 -3.24 -15.43
C ALA A 402 5.67 -4.44 -16.27
N ASN A 403 5.74 -5.62 -15.66
CA ASN A 403 6.12 -6.86 -16.35
C ASN A 403 5.12 -7.27 -17.43
N LEU A 404 3.82 -7.05 -17.20
CA LEU A 404 2.78 -7.27 -18.21
C LEU A 404 2.94 -6.32 -19.41
N ARG A 405 3.25 -5.05 -19.17
CA ARG A 405 3.52 -4.07 -20.24
C ARG A 405 4.67 -4.50 -21.16
N ASN A 406 5.79 -4.89 -20.57
CA ASN A 406 6.99 -5.27 -21.32
C ASN A 406 6.76 -6.52 -22.18
N SER A 407 5.97 -7.48 -21.70
CA SER A 407 5.62 -8.68 -22.47
C SER A 407 4.79 -8.35 -23.73
N VAL A 408 3.85 -7.41 -23.63
CA VAL A 408 3.04 -6.95 -24.78
C VAL A 408 3.89 -6.24 -25.81
N THR A 409 4.85 -5.42 -25.38
CA THR A 409 5.75 -4.68 -26.29
C THR A 409 6.68 -5.65 -27.05
N GLN A 410 7.23 -6.66 -26.38
CA GLN A 410 8.07 -7.67 -27.02
C GLN A 410 7.34 -8.46 -28.11
N ILE A 411 6.10 -8.90 -27.85
CA ILE A 411 5.28 -9.61 -28.84
C ILE A 411 5.00 -8.72 -30.06
N SER A 412 4.69 -7.45 -29.84
CA SER A 412 4.42 -6.51 -30.94
C SER A 412 5.68 -6.21 -31.79
N THR A 413 6.86 -6.20 -31.18
CA THR A 413 8.14 -5.97 -31.88
C THR A 413 8.55 -7.23 -32.67
N GLN A 414 8.38 -8.43 -32.09
CA GLN A 414 8.63 -9.68 -32.80
C GLN A 414 7.66 -9.89 -33.96
N SER A 415 6.37 -9.56 -33.79
CA SER A 415 5.39 -9.60 -34.88
C SER A 415 5.74 -8.63 -36.02
N LYS A 416 6.19 -7.42 -35.70
CA LYS A 416 6.66 -6.47 -36.72
C LYS A 416 7.94 -6.93 -37.42
N ALA A 417 8.88 -7.52 -36.68
CA ALA A 417 10.11 -8.06 -37.24
C ALA A 417 9.83 -9.28 -38.14
N SER A 418 8.90 -10.17 -37.77
CA SER A 418 8.48 -11.27 -38.60
C SER A 418 7.73 -10.84 -39.87
N PHE A 419 6.95 -9.74 -39.80
CA PHE A 419 6.30 -9.15 -40.98
C PHE A 419 7.28 -8.42 -41.90
N GLN A 420 8.38 -7.88 -41.38
CA GLN A 420 9.43 -7.27 -42.21
C GLN A 420 10.37 -8.33 -42.84
N GLY A 421 10.40 -9.55 -42.29
CA GLY A 421 11.10 -10.70 -42.87
C GLY A 421 10.32 -11.40 -44.00
N PHE A 422 9.02 -11.15 -44.15
CA PHE A 422 8.25 -11.58 -45.31
C PHE A 422 8.50 -10.56 -46.44
N THR A 423 9.25 -11.05 -47.39
CA THR A 423 9.68 -10.47 -48.66
C THR A 423 8.69 -9.50 -49.28
N THR A 424 9.24 -8.38 -49.75
CA THR A 424 8.51 -7.41 -50.60
C THR A 424 7.82 -8.11 -51.78
N PRO A 425 6.66 -7.63 -52.28
CA PRO A 425 5.96 -8.24 -53.42
C PRO A 425 6.84 -8.48 -54.64
N SER A 426 7.97 -7.74 -54.77
CA SER A 426 8.96 -7.92 -55.83
C SER A 426 9.80 -9.21 -55.77
N SER A 427 9.94 -9.85 -54.60
CA SER A 427 10.66 -11.13 -54.49
C SER A 427 9.78 -12.33 -54.82
N ILE A 428 8.48 -12.27 -54.50
CA ILE A 428 7.49 -13.27 -54.89
C ILE A 428 7.29 -13.27 -56.41
N LEU A 429 7.26 -12.06 -57.01
CA LEU A 429 7.19 -11.92 -58.47
C LEU A 429 8.44 -12.46 -59.18
N LYS A 430 9.65 -12.32 -58.61
CA LYS A 430 10.87 -12.88 -59.18
C LYS A 430 10.89 -14.43 -59.09
N GLU A 431 10.41 -14.99 -57.99
CA GLU A 431 10.33 -16.47 -57.81
C GLU A 431 9.29 -17.09 -58.76
N LEU A 432 8.12 -16.44 -58.93
CA LEU A 432 7.12 -16.84 -59.92
C LEU A 432 7.58 -16.73 -61.35
N GLN A 433 8.37 -15.71 -61.72
CA GLN A 433 8.96 -15.54 -63.06
C GLN A 433 10.07 -16.60 -63.32
N THR A 434 10.82 -17.02 -62.31
CA THR A 434 11.86 -18.03 -62.44
C THR A 434 11.24 -19.44 -62.62
N THR A 435 10.13 -19.74 -61.91
CA THR A 435 9.41 -21.02 -62.06
C THR A 435 8.69 -21.10 -63.43
N HIS A 436 8.15 -19.96 -63.95
CA HIS A 436 7.54 -19.94 -65.28
C HIS A 436 8.55 -20.20 -66.42
N ARG A 437 9.78 -19.63 -66.29
CA ARG A 437 10.87 -19.89 -67.27
C ARG A 437 11.41 -21.34 -67.26
N LEU A 438 11.34 -22.01 -66.11
CA LEU A 438 11.75 -23.43 -66.00
C LEU A 438 10.69 -24.40 -66.55
N SER A 439 9.41 -24.00 -66.60
CA SER A 439 8.33 -24.78 -67.18
C SER A 439 8.24 -24.63 -68.72
N GLU A 440 8.66 -23.50 -69.28
CA GLU A 440 8.71 -23.31 -70.74
C GLU A 440 9.94 -23.91 -71.38
N GLY A 441 11.05 -24.11 -70.63
CA GLY A 441 12.26 -24.76 -71.16
C GLY A 441 12.19 -26.29 -71.30
N GLN A 442 11.17 -26.93 -70.68
CA GLN A 442 10.99 -28.41 -70.74
C GLN A 442 10.03 -28.91 -71.85
N SER A 443 9.35 -27.96 -72.53
CA SER A 443 8.42 -28.31 -73.60
C SER A 443 9.01 -28.25 -75.02
N ALA A 444 10.34 -27.95 -75.20
CA ALA A 444 10.96 -27.73 -76.47
C ALA A 444 11.90 -28.92 -76.98
N ASP A 445 12.00 -30.02 -76.21
CA ASP A 445 12.84 -31.15 -76.53
C ASP A 445 12.09 -32.46 -76.86
N HIS A 446 10.84 -32.35 -77.30
CA HIS A 446 10.10 -33.51 -77.84
C HIS A 446 9.30 -33.08 -79.10
N GLU A 447 10.00 -32.86 -80.23
CA GLU A 447 9.55 -33.11 -81.60
C GLU A 447 10.73 -33.55 -82.44
#